data_44fcc37c407763616e252e0919a21fcb
#
_entry.id   44fcc37c407763616e252e0919a21fcb
#
_cell.length_a   1.000
_cell.length_b   1.000
_cell.length_c   1.000
_cell.angle_alpha   90.00
_cell.angle_beta   90.00
_cell.angle_gamma   90.00
#
_symmetry.space_group_name_H-M   'P 1'
#
loop_
_entity.id
_entity.type
_entity.pdbx_description
1 polymer ?
#
loop_
_entity_poly.entity_id
_entity_poly.type
_entity_poly.pdbx_seq_one_letter_code
_entity_poly.pdbx_strand_id
1 'polypeptide(L)'
;MTTRFKLCSFKTCPWVHRAAIVLREKGIDYEIEYIDRHNRPDWFQAISPHSKVPVLIVDGEHALFESNAIAEYLDEVAEPRLHPEDPILRARNRAWTDYVPNFSQVTHISNAVDEDDFNARVEKAQIPASRLEGALEKRGNDGPFFNGEKFSLVDAAYAPALLRFTFLDRVRPTGLLDDKPLLTAWRDALIAYPAVLNGVVPEFHDVWQDQVRTNGKWVVQFLPSAAAAE
;
A
#
# COMPACT_ATOMS: atom_id res chain seq x y z
N MET A 1 -30.22 -2.79 -9.17
CA MET A 1 -29.58 -1.46 -8.91
C MET A 1 -28.09 -1.71 -8.87
N THR A 2 -27.29 -0.82 -9.45
CA THR A 2 -25.82 -0.96 -9.40
C THR A 2 -25.33 -0.45 -8.04
N THR A 3 -24.56 -1.26 -7.31
CA THR A 3 -23.97 -0.88 -6.01
C THR A 3 -23.07 0.34 -6.18
N ARG A 4 -23.24 1.35 -5.32
CA ARG A 4 -22.43 2.57 -5.33
C ARG A 4 -21.40 2.53 -4.23
N PHE A 5 -20.16 2.84 -4.57
CA PHE A 5 -19.03 2.85 -3.64
C PHE A 5 -18.45 4.26 -3.49
N LYS A 6 -18.20 4.68 -2.24
CA LYS A 6 -17.45 5.89 -1.92
C LYS A 6 -16.33 5.57 -0.94
N LEU A 7 -15.09 5.89 -1.33
CA LEU A 7 -13.88 5.63 -0.54
C LEU A 7 -13.40 6.91 0.14
N CYS A 8 -13.46 6.96 1.48
CA CYS A 8 -12.88 8.05 2.28
C CYS A 8 -11.37 7.89 2.38
N SER A 9 -10.61 8.96 2.10
CA SER A 9 -9.18 8.90 1.84
C SER A 9 -8.39 10.06 2.42
N PHE A 10 -7.09 9.82 2.64
CA PHE A 10 -6.02 10.83 2.57
C PHE A 10 -5.16 10.53 1.34
N LYS A 11 -4.71 11.55 0.60
CA LYS A 11 -3.95 11.37 -0.65
C LYS A 11 -2.73 10.44 -0.51
N THR A 12 -2.09 10.40 0.66
CA THR A 12 -0.85 9.65 0.90
C THR A 12 -1.02 8.36 1.71
N CYS A 13 -2.25 7.99 2.10
CA CYS A 13 -2.46 6.83 2.97
C CYS A 13 -2.20 5.49 2.27
N PRO A 14 -1.26 4.64 2.73
CA PRO A 14 -0.99 3.35 2.12
C PRO A 14 -2.17 2.37 2.29
N TRP A 15 -2.92 2.48 3.38
CA TRP A 15 -4.06 1.61 3.66
C TRP A 15 -5.25 1.90 2.75
N VAL A 16 -5.46 3.18 2.39
CA VAL A 16 -6.45 3.56 1.36
C VAL A 16 -6.02 3.05 -0.01
N HIS A 17 -4.73 3.18 -0.32
CA HIS A 17 -4.17 2.72 -1.60
C HIS A 17 -4.45 1.22 -1.82
N ARG A 18 -4.35 0.36 -0.77
CA ARG A 18 -4.76 -1.06 -0.85
C ARG A 18 -6.20 -1.22 -1.36
N ALA A 19 -7.15 -0.53 -0.74
CA ALA A 19 -8.56 -0.61 -1.13
C ALA A 19 -8.79 -0.08 -2.56
N ALA A 20 -8.14 1.03 -2.91
CA ALA A 20 -8.22 1.62 -4.25
C ALA A 20 -7.65 0.67 -5.33
N ILE A 21 -6.55 -0.03 -5.04
CA ILE A 21 -5.98 -1.05 -5.95
C ILE A 21 -7.01 -2.15 -6.23
N VAL A 22 -7.67 -2.67 -5.20
CA VAL A 22 -8.66 -3.74 -5.38
C VAL A 22 -9.87 -3.24 -6.18
N LEU A 23 -10.37 -2.02 -5.91
CA LEU A 23 -11.43 -1.40 -6.71
C LEU A 23 -11.03 -1.28 -8.19
N ARG A 24 -9.79 -0.81 -8.47
CA ARG A 24 -9.26 -0.68 -9.83
C ARG A 24 -9.07 -2.03 -10.52
N GLU A 25 -8.51 -3.01 -9.82
CA GLU A 25 -8.27 -4.34 -10.35
C GLU A 25 -9.56 -5.04 -10.78
N LYS A 26 -10.63 -4.83 -10.01
CA LYS A 26 -11.94 -5.39 -10.29
C LYS A 26 -12.79 -4.55 -11.25
N GLY A 27 -12.27 -3.42 -11.73
CA GLY A 27 -13.02 -2.51 -12.60
C GLY A 27 -14.26 -1.91 -11.94
N ILE A 28 -14.26 -1.77 -10.61
CA ILE A 28 -15.37 -1.22 -9.84
C ILE A 28 -15.27 0.31 -9.86
N ASP A 29 -16.32 0.98 -10.33
CA ASP A 29 -16.45 2.43 -10.23
C ASP A 29 -16.69 2.87 -8.79
N TYR A 30 -16.01 3.93 -8.36
CA TYR A 30 -16.16 4.50 -7.03
C TYR A 30 -15.89 6.00 -7.00
N GLU A 31 -16.56 6.67 -6.07
CA GLU A 31 -16.27 8.05 -5.70
C GLU A 31 -15.14 8.06 -4.66
N ILE A 32 -14.32 9.12 -4.65
CA ILE A 32 -13.31 9.33 -3.61
C ILE A 32 -13.62 10.60 -2.83
N GLU A 33 -13.64 10.50 -1.49
CA GLU A 33 -13.83 11.63 -0.57
C GLU A 33 -12.54 11.85 0.22
N TYR A 34 -11.86 12.98 -0.04
CA TYR A 34 -10.65 13.33 0.72
C TYR A 34 -11.00 14.02 2.03
N ILE A 35 -10.60 13.39 3.13
CA ILE A 35 -10.80 13.89 4.49
C ILE A 35 -9.58 14.74 4.89
N ASP A 36 -9.83 15.89 5.54
CA ASP A 36 -8.75 16.64 6.17
C ASP A 36 -8.23 15.85 7.39
N ARG A 37 -6.93 15.54 7.37
CA ARG A 37 -6.26 14.80 8.46
C ARG A 37 -6.31 15.55 9.80
N HIS A 38 -6.28 16.87 9.78
CA HIS A 38 -6.19 17.72 10.96
C HIS A 38 -7.56 18.23 11.43
N ASN A 39 -8.57 18.21 10.53
CA ASN A 39 -9.94 18.65 10.82
C ASN A 39 -10.95 17.64 10.24
N ARG A 40 -11.05 16.48 10.90
CA ARG A 40 -11.95 15.41 10.44
C ARG A 40 -13.40 15.80 10.68
N PRO A 41 -14.29 15.75 9.66
CA PRO A 41 -15.70 16.07 9.80
C PRO A 41 -16.41 15.14 10.79
N ASP A 42 -17.42 15.65 11.51
CA ASP A 42 -18.18 14.87 12.50
C ASP A 42 -18.85 13.65 11.88
N TRP A 43 -19.39 13.78 10.65
CA TRP A 43 -20.00 12.65 9.94
C TRP A 43 -19.00 11.52 9.70
N PHE A 44 -17.74 11.83 9.37
CA PHE A 44 -16.68 10.84 9.18
C PHE A 44 -16.32 10.17 10.50
N GLN A 45 -16.22 10.93 11.58
CA GLN A 45 -15.91 10.39 12.91
C GLN A 45 -17.04 9.45 13.40
N ALA A 46 -18.29 9.72 13.03
CA ALA A 46 -19.43 8.89 13.38
C ALA A 46 -19.40 7.50 12.71
N ILE A 47 -18.79 7.38 11.53
CA ILE A 47 -18.72 6.13 10.76
C ILE A 47 -17.37 5.42 10.81
N SER A 48 -16.34 6.05 11.41
CA SER A 48 -15.00 5.48 11.56
C SER A 48 -14.66 5.32 13.04
N PRO A 49 -14.73 4.10 13.61
CA PRO A 49 -14.52 3.86 15.06
C PRO A 49 -13.17 4.36 15.58
N HIS A 50 -12.15 4.39 14.71
CA HIS A 50 -10.80 4.85 15.05
C HIS A 50 -10.46 6.21 14.44
N SER A 51 -11.43 6.91 13.85
CA SER A 51 -11.22 8.15 13.08
C SER A 51 -10.11 8.01 12.03
N LYS A 52 -9.99 6.82 11.41
CA LYS A 52 -8.95 6.48 10.42
C LYS A 52 -9.57 6.22 9.06
N VAL A 53 -8.78 6.46 8.01
CA VAL A 53 -9.06 6.02 6.64
C VAL A 53 -8.28 4.71 6.36
N PRO A 54 -8.78 3.85 5.44
CA PRO A 54 -9.99 4.00 4.64
C PRO A 54 -11.27 3.73 5.41
N VAL A 55 -12.35 4.34 4.94
CA VAL A 55 -13.73 3.88 5.13
C VAL A 55 -14.35 3.74 3.75
N LEU A 56 -14.95 2.59 3.45
CA LEU A 56 -15.72 2.36 2.25
C LEU A 56 -17.21 2.47 2.59
N ILE A 57 -17.89 3.43 1.98
CA ILE A 57 -19.34 3.60 2.10
C ILE A 57 -19.99 2.86 0.92
N VAL A 58 -20.87 1.92 1.23
CA VAL A 58 -21.61 1.10 0.26
C VAL A 58 -23.08 1.58 0.25
N ASP A 59 -23.57 1.93 -0.93
CA ASP A 59 -24.94 2.43 -1.20
C ASP A 59 -25.39 3.64 -0.35
N GLY A 60 -24.42 4.34 0.26
CA GLY A 60 -24.67 5.48 1.15
C GLY A 60 -25.11 5.09 2.58
N GLU A 61 -25.23 3.81 2.89
CA GLU A 61 -25.81 3.30 4.15
C GLU A 61 -24.79 2.53 5.00
N HIS A 62 -23.93 1.72 4.36
CA HIS A 62 -23.04 0.81 5.07
C HIS A 62 -21.62 1.32 5.05
N ALA A 63 -21.04 1.58 6.22
CA ALA A 63 -19.66 2.00 6.37
C ALA A 63 -18.78 0.81 6.78
N LEU A 64 -17.84 0.43 5.91
CA LEU A 64 -16.84 -0.60 6.16
C LEU A 64 -15.51 0.05 6.49
N PHE A 65 -14.83 -0.43 7.50
CA PHE A 65 -13.52 0.06 7.94
C PHE A 65 -12.52 -1.09 7.99
N GLU A 66 -11.24 -0.80 8.23
CA GLU A 66 -10.08 -1.67 8.06
C GLU A 66 -9.82 -2.09 6.60
N SER A 67 -8.68 -1.67 6.08
CA SER A 67 -8.35 -1.85 4.66
C SER A 67 -8.31 -3.31 4.22
N ASN A 68 -7.98 -4.24 5.14
CA ASN A 68 -7.99 -5.67 4.83
C ASN A 68 -9.43 -6.19 4.71
N ALA A 69 -10.32 -5.83 5.65
CA ALA A 69 -11.74 -6.20 5.58
C ALA A 69 -12.43 -5.63 4.33
N ILE A 70 -12.10 -4.38 3.97
CA ILE A 70 -12.59 -3.76 2.73
C ILE A 70 -12.13 -4.55 1.49
N ALA A 71 -10.84 -4.94 1.45
CA ALA A 71 -10.30 -5.71 0.33
C ALA A 71 -10.95 -7.09 0.21
N GLU A 72 -11.16 -7.80 1.33
CA GLU A 72 -11.89 -9.07 1.38
C GLU A 72 -13.33 -8.91 0.90
N TYR A 73 -14.06 -7.90 1.40
CA TYR A 73 -15.43 -7.63 0.97
C TYR A 73 -15.51 -7.40 -0.55
N LEU A 74 -14.63 -6.56 -1.10
CA LEU A 74 -14.59 -6.28 -2.54
C LEU A 74 -14.26 -7.54 -3.34
N ASP A 75 -13.43 -8.43 -2.78
CA ASP A 75 -13.14 -9.72 -3.41
C ASP A 75 -14.35 -10.66 -3.38
N GLU A 76 -15.18 -10.60 -2.34
CA GLU A 76 -16.38 -11.43 -2.20
C GLU A 76 -17.55 -10.98 -3.09
N VAL A 77 -17.68 -9.69 -3.39
CA VAL A 77 -18.84 -9.15 -4.11
C VAL A 77 -18.62 -8.97 -5.61
N ALA A 78 -17.37 -9.12 -6.11
CA ALA A 78 -17.06 -8.93 -7.51
C ALA A 78 -16.07 -9.99 -8.04
N GLU A 79 -16.37 -10.53 -9.22
CA GLU A 79 -15.46 -11.43 -9.95
C GLU A 79 -14.47 -10.65 -10.83
N PRO A 80 -13.30 -11.25 -11.20
CA PRO A 80 -12.80 -12.56 -10.72
C PRO A 80 -12.28 -12.48 -9.28
N ARG A 81 -12.30 -13.61 -8.57
CA ARG A 81 -11.68 -13.70 -7.24
C ARG A 81 -10.17 -13.49 -7.31
N LEU A 82 -9.65 -12.69 -6.39
CA LEU A 82 -8.22 -12.45 -6.25
C LEU A 82 -7.57 -13.39 -5.23
N HIS A 83 -8.36 -14.00 -4.36
CA HIS A 83 -7.91 -15.11 -3.53
C HIS A 83 -7.99 -16.44 -4.29
N PRO A 84 -7.08 -17.40 -4.00
CA PRO A 84 -7.18 -18.76 -4.50
C PRO A 84 -8.47 -19.44 -4.04
N GLU A 85 -9.00 -20.36 -4.88
CA GLU A 85 -10.16 -21.18 -4.51
C GLU A 85 -9.83 -22.19 -3.41
N ASP A 86 -8.61 -22.74 -3.42
CA ASP A 86 -8.14 -23.66 -2.37
C ASP A 86 -8.14 -22.99 -1.01
N PRO A 87 -8.81 -23.56 0.00
CA PRO A 87 -8.96 -22.93 1.31
C PRO A 87 -7.66 -22.80 2.10
N ILE A 88 -6.67 -23.70 1.86
CA ILE A 88 -5.37 -23.63 2.54
C ILE A 88 -4.54 -22.50 1.93
N LEU A 89 -4.50 -22.39 0.60
CA LEU A 89 -3.82 -21.30 -0.09
C LEU A 89 -4.45 -19.97 0.23
N ARG A 90 -5.79 -19.90 0.29
CA ARG A 90 -6.52 -18.70 0.72
C ARG A 90 -6.18 -18.29 2.15
N ALA A 91 -6.12 -19.23 3.07
CA ALA A 91 -5.72 -18.97 4.46
C ALA A 91 -4.28 -18.47 4.56
N ARG A 92 -3.35 -19.02 3.75
CA ARG A 92 -1.97 -18.52 3.65
C ARG A 92 -1.92 -17.09 3.12
N ASN A 93 -2.71 -16.76 2.09
CA ASN A 93 -2.80 -15.40 1.57
C ASN A 93 -3.29 -14.43 2.65
N ARG A 94 -4.35 -14.78 3.40
CA ARG A 94 -4.84 -13.98 4.52
C ARG A 94 -3.78 -13.76 5.59
N ALA A 95 -3.02 -14.79 5.93
CA ALA A 95 -1.90 -14.64 6.87
C ALA A 95 -0.84 -13.64 6.36
N TRP A 96 -0.54 -13.64 5.06
CA TRP A 96 0.38 -12.67 4.47
C TRP A 96 -0.21 -11.27 4.39
N THR A 97 -1.51 -11.10 4.11
CA THR A 97 -2.15 -9.77 4.16
C THR A 97 -2.20 -9.21 5.59
N ASP A 98 -2.37 -10.07 6.60
CA ASP A 98 -2.33 -9.68 8.02
C ASP A 98 -0.89 -9.36 8.50
N TYR A 99 0.14 -9.91 7.84
CA TYR A 99 1.54 -9.62 8.15
C TYR A 99 2.01 -8.23 7.66
N VAL A 100 1.29 -7.59 6.74
CA VAL A 100 1.66 -6.29 6.15
C VAL A 100 2.05 -5.20 7.17
N PRO A 101 1.41 -5.04 8.35
CA PRO A 101 1.83 -4.05 9.34
C PRO A 101 3.29 -4.20 9.77
N ASN A 102 3.83 -5.43 9.80
CA ASN A 102 5.24 -5.69 10.11
C ASN A 102 6.16 -5.23 8.96
N PHE A 103 5.75 -5.46 7.72
CA PHE A 103 6.50 -5.03 6.54
C PHE A 103 6.39 -3.52 6.29
N SER A 104 5.27 -2.90 6.60
CA SER A 104 5.02 -1.47 6.36
C SER A 104 6.04 -0.56 7.07
N GLN A 105 6.84 -1.09 8.00
CA GLN A 105 7.96 -0.39 8.63
C GLN A 105 8.99 0.12 7.60
N VAL A 106 9.09 -0.48 6.41
CA VAL A 106 9.94 0.02 5.32
C VAL A 106 9.55 1.46 4.90
N THR A 107 8.28 1.82 5.01
CA THR A 107 7.83 3.19 4.71
C THR A 107 8.21 4.20 5.81
N HIS A 108 8.48 3.72 7.02
CA HIS A 108 8.88 4.56 8.15
C HIS A 108 10.37 4.92 8.13
N ILE A 109 11.17 4.33 7.24
CA ILE A 109 12.56 4.72 7.04
C ILE A 109 12.65 6.20 6.62
N SER A 110 11.70 6.70 5.83
CA SER A 110 11.60 8.11 5.45
C SER A 110 11.37 9.06 6.64
N ASN A 111 10.96 8.56 7.80
CA ASN A 111 10.76 9.34 9.02
C ASN A 111 12.01 9.46 9.89
N ALA A 112 13.17 9.00 9.42
CA ALA A 112 14.43 9.13 10.15
C ALA A 112 14.74 10.59 10.48
N VAL A 113 15.26 10.82 11.70
CA VAL A 113 15.58 12.16 12.20
C VAL A 113 17.06 12.53 11.97
N ASP A 114 17.92 11.52 11.78
CA ASP A 114 19.34 11.62 11.44
C ASP A 114 19.81 10.35 10.72
N GLU A 115 21.09 10.27 10.42
CA GLU A 115 21.70 9.13 9.71
C GLU A 115 21.70 7.86 10.56
N ASP A 116 21.95 7.95 11.85
CA ASP A 116 21.98 6.80 12.75
C ASP A 116 20.58 6.20 12.89
N ASP A 117 19.54 7.01 13.03
CA ASP A 117 18.15 6.58 13.04
C ASP A 117 17.74 5.98 11.68
N PHE A 118 18.21 6.55 10.56
CA PHE A 118 18.00 5.99 9.23
C PHE A 118 18.58 4.57 9.13
N ASN A 119 19.83 4.38 9.50
CA ASN A 119 20.51 3.10 9.46
C ASN A 119 19.84 2.07 10.39
N ALA A 120 19.44 2.48 11.59
CA ALA A 120 18.72 1.62 12.55
C ALA A 120 17.34 1.18 12.00
N ARG A 121 16.65 2.05 11.26
CA ARG A 121 15.37 1.71 10.61
C ARG A 121 15.56 0.75 9.45
N VAL A 122 16.62 0.94 8.65
CA VAL A 122 16.98 0.00 7.57
C VAL A 122 17.29 -1.37 8.15
N GLU A 123 18.10 -1.45 9.22
CA GLU A 123 18.41 -2.70 9.90
C GLU A 123 17.14 -3.42 10.40
N LYS A 124 16.22 -2.69 11.04
CA LYS A 124 14.92 -3.25 11.46
C LYS A 124 14.11 -3.79 10.29
N ALA A 125 14.16 -3.13 9.14
CA ALA A 125 13.42 -3.52 7.95
C ALA A 125 13.98 -4.81 7.29
N GLN A 126 15.24 -5.20 7.59
CA GLN A 126 15.83 -6.43 7.07
C GLN A 126 15.04 -7.69 7.45
N ILE A 127 14.53 -7.75 8.68
CA ILE A 127 13.80 -8.94 9.16
C ILE A 127 12.54 -9.20 8.34
N PRO A 128 11.58 -8.25 8.21
CA PRO A 128 10.38 -8.48 7.41
C PRO A 128 10.69 -8.63 5.91
N ALA A 129 11.70 -7.95 5.37
CA ALA A 129 12.11 -8.10 3.99
C ALA A 129 12.66 -9.52 3.70
N SER A 130 13.53 -10.05 4.57
CA SER A 130 14.07 -11.42 4.44
C SER A 130 12.98 -12.49 4.61
N ARG A 131 11.96 -12.24 5.45
CA ARG A 131 10.82 -13.16 5.57
C ARG A 131 9.99 -13.21 4.29
N LEU A 132 9.81 -12.07 3.61
CA LEU A 132 9.12 -12.02 2.32
C LEU A 132 9.94 -12.70 1.22
N GLU A 133 11.25 -12.45 1.16
CA GLU A 133 12.13 -13.15 0.23
C GLU A 133 11.99 -14.68 0.38
N GLY A 134 12.09 -15.19 1.61
CA GLY A 134 11.93 -16.61 1.89
C GLY A 134 10.50 -17.14 1.65
N ALA A 135 9.47 -16.29 1.68
CA ALA A 135 8.11 -16.66 1.28
C ALA A 135 7.97 -16.79 -0.23
N LEU A 136 8.60 -15.87 -0.98
CA LEU A 136 8.65 -15.90 -2.44
C LEU A 136 9.43 -17.10 -2.96
N GLU A 137 10.53 -17.50 -2.31
CA GLU A 137 11.24 -18.75 -2.62
C GLU A 137 10.36 -20.00 -2.49
N LYS A 138 9.48 -20.02 -1.48
CA LYS A 138 8.62 -21.17 -1.14
C LYS A 138 7.23 -21.14 -1.80
N ARG A 139 6.92 -20.11 -2.60
CA ARG A 139 5.59 -19.98 -3.21
C ARG A 139 5.25 -21.05 -4.26
N GLY A 140 6.28 -21.72 -4.81
CA GLY A 140 6.10 -22.83 -5.77
C GLY A 140 5.68 -22.39 -7.18
N ASN A 141 5.97 -21.14 -7.56
CA ASN A 141 5.73 -20.58 -8.89
C ASN A 141 6.78 -19.52 -9.24
N ASP A 142 6.98 -19.27 -10.52
CA ASP A 142 7.94 -18.29 -11.07
C ASP A 142 7.25 -17.03 -11.62
N GLY A 143 5.94 -16.87 -11.39
CA GLY A 143 5.19 -15.74 -11.91
C GLY A 143 5.56 -14.41 -11.26
N PRO A 144 5.18 -13.27 -11.90
CA PRO A 144 5.55 -11.95 -11.44
C PRO A 144 4.86 -11.55 -10.12
N PHE A 145 3.73 -12.21 -9.78
CA PHE A 145 2.93 -11.91 -8.59
C PHE A 145 3.06 -13.00 -7.53
N PHE A 146 2.56 -12.73 -6.33
CA PHE A 146 2.71 -13.63 -5.19
C PHE A 146 2.16 -15.04 -5.45
N ASN A 147 1.02 -15.16 -6.13
CA ASN A 147 0.39 -16.44 -6.48
C ASN A 147 0.66 -16.89 -7.93
N GLY A 148 1.63 -16.33 -8.64
CA GLY A 148 1.96 -16.68 -10.02
C GLY A 148 1.64 -15.58 -11.03
N GLU A 149 0.98 -15.93 -12.13
CA GLU A 149 0.68 -15.02 -13.23
C GLU A 149 -0.42 -14.00 -12.92
N LYS A 150 -1.28 -14.29 -11.95
CA LYS A 150 -2.45 -13.45 -11.63
C LYS A 150 -2.20 -12.61 -10.39
N PHE A 151 -2.56 -11.33 -10.50
CA PHE A 151 -2.57 -10.40 -9.38
C PHE A 151 -3.52 -10.89 -8.28
N SER A 152 -3.15 -10.70 -7.01
CA SER A 152 -3.86 -11.23 -5.84
C SER A 152 -4.04 -10.17 -4.75
N LEU A 153 -4.84 -10.48 -3.73
CA LEU A 153 -4.97 -9.60 -2.56
C LEU A 153 -3.65 -9.43 -1.79
N VAL A 154 -2.73 -10.40 -1.86
CA VAL A 154 -1.38 -10.24 -1.26
C VAL A 154 -0.63 -9.13 -2.00
N ASP A 155 -0.67 -9.14 -3.33
CA ASP A 155 -0.04 -8.12 -4.16
C ASP A 155 -0.61 -6.73 -3.87
N ALA A 156 -1.94 -6.60 -3.82
CA ALA A 156 -2.63 -5.36 -3.45
C ALA A 156 -2.24 -4.86 -2.05
N ALA A 157 -1.94 -5.77 -1.12
CA ALA A 157 -1.59 -5.44 0.25
C ALA A 157 -0.17 -4.88 0.40
N TYR A 158 0.80 -5.39 -0.35
CA TYR A 158 2.21 -4.98 -0.26
C TYR A 158 2.58 -3.85 -1.22
N ALA A 159 1.92 -3.73 -2.38
CA ALA A 159 2.21 -2.72 -3.38
C ALA A 159 2.28 -1.28 -2.82
N PRO A 160 1.38 -0.83 -1.92
CA PRO A 160 1.46 0.51 -1.34
C PRO A 160 2.75 0.81 -0.60
N ALA A 161 3.27 -0.17 0.16
CA ALA A 161 4.51 -0.02 0.91
C ALA A 161 5.73 -0.05 -0.03
N LEU A 162 5.74 -0.98 -1.00
CA LEU A 162 6.82 -1.13 -1.96
C LEU A 162 6.95 0.07 -2.89
N LEU A 163 5.83 0.68 -3.33
CA LEU A 163 5.85 1.90 -4.12
C LEU A 163 6.51 3.06 -3.35
N ARG A 164 6.12 3.28 -2.10
CA ARG A 164 6.68 4.34 -1.26
C ARG A 164 8.14 4.09 -0.90
N PHE A 165 8.49 2.84 -0.63
CA PHE A 165 9.87 2.43 -0.43
C PHE A 165 10.72 2.72 -1.68
N THR A 166 10.21 2.44 -2.87
CA THR A 166 10.93 2.74 -4.12
C THR A 166 11.20 4.25 -4.28
N PHE A 167 10.28 5.12 -3.88
CA PHE A 167 10.52 6.56 -3.91
C PHE A 167 11.63 6.97 -2.95
N LEU A 168 11.63 6.43 -1.73
CA LEU A 168 12.68 6.66 -0.76
C LEU A 168 14.04 6.17 -1.26
N ASP A 169 14.09 4.92 -1.73
CA ASP A 169 15.33 4.25 -2.11
C ASP A 169 16.01 4.92 -3.33
N ARG A 170 15.22 5.57 -4.20
CA ARG A 170 15.75 6.40 -5.31
C ARG A 170 16.45 7.66 -4.85
N VAL A 171 16.00 8.29 -3.77
CA VAL A 171 16.59 9.55 -3.25
C VAL A 171 17.70 9.28 -2.22
N ARG A 172 17.59 8.22 -1.47
CA ARG A 172 18.61 7.77 -0.51
C ARG A 172 18.65 6.23 -0.50
N PRO A 173 19.56 5.62 -1.30
CA PRO A 173 19.70 4.17 -1.36
C PRO A 173 19.88 3.54 0.02
N THR A 174 19.11 2.49 0.29
CA THR A 174 19.09 1.80 1.59
C THR A 174 19.90 0.51 1.59
N GLY A 175 20.12 -0.10 0.42
CA GLY A 175 20.70 -1.45 0.30
C GLY A 175 19.79 -2.57 0.82
N LEU A 176 18.54 -2.26 1.21
CA LEU A 176 17.62 -3.22 1.83
C LEU A 176 17.29 -4.42 0.92
N LEU A 177 17.28 -4.22 -0.38
CA LEU A 177 16.92 -5.24 -1.37
C LEU A 177 18.12 -5.85 -2.14
N ASP A 178 19.35 -5.45 -1.84
CA ASP A 178 20.53 -5.86 -2.62
C ASP A 178 20.75 -7.39 -2.66
N ASP A 179 20.41 -8.08 -1.58
CA ASP A 179 20.49 -9.53 -1.43
C ASP A 179 19.13 -10.25 -1.53
N LYS A 180 18.10 -9.59 -2.09
CA LYS A 180 16.72 -10.08 -2.15
C LYS A 180 16.17 -10.02 -3.59
N PRO A 181 16.66 -10.89 -4.50
CA PRO A 181 16.30 -10.81 -5.92
C PRO A 181 14.82 -11.07 -6.20
N LEU A 182 14.16 -11.98 -5.45
CA LEU A 182 12.75 -12.29 -5.67
C LEU A 182 11.85 -11.15 -5.19
N LEU A 183 12.17 -10.55 -4.04
CA LEU A 183 11.45 -9.39 -3.53
C LEU A 183 11.65 -8.18 -4.44
N THR A 184 12.84 -8.01 -5.00
CA THR A 184 13.14 -6.98 -6.00
C THR A 184 12.31 -7.16 -7.25
N ALA A 185 12.29 -8.37 -7.84
CA ALA A 185 11.49 -8.68 -9.03
C ALA A 185 9.99 -8.49 -8.77
N TRP A 186 9.50 -8.94 -7.61
CA TRP A 186 8.11 -8.75 -7.21
C TRP A 186 7.76 -7.26 -7.04
N ARG A 187 8.60 -6.49 -6.35
CA ARG A 187 8.45 -5.03 -6.25
C ARG A 187 8.33 -4.39 -7.64
N ASP A 188 9.22 -4.74 -8.57
CA ASP A 188 9.25 -4.14 -9.90
C ASP A 188 7.97 -4.46 -10.70
N ALA A 189 7.47 -5.68 -10.60
CA ALA A 189 6.19 -6.06 -11.18
C ALA A 189 5.03 -5.25 -10.58
N LEU A 190 5.00 -5.08 -9.25
CA LEU A 190 3.93 -4.36 -8.56
C LEU A 190 3.91 -2.86 -8.88
N ILE A 191 5.08 -2.19 -8.87
CA ILE A 191 5.13 -0.74 -9.12
C ILE A 191 4.91 -0.38 -10.60
N ALA A 192 4.94 -1.35 -11.51
CA ALA A 192 4.57 -1.19 -12.92
C ALA A 192 3.11 -1.56 -13.19
N TYR A 193 2.40 -2.15 -12.23
CA TYR A 193 1.06 -2.69 -12.44
C TYR A 193 0.00 -1.58 -12.52
N PRO A 194 -0.88 -1.58 -13.54
CA PRO A 194 -1.83 -0.49 -13.78
C PRO A 194 -2.74 -0.18 -12.59
N ALA A 195 -3.30 -1.21 -11.91
CA ALA A 195 -4.18 -0.99 -10.77
C ALA A 195 -3.45 -0.33 -9.59
N VAL A 196 -2.14 -0.59 -9.42
CA VAL A 196 -1.30 0.06 -8.40
C VAL A 196 -1.07 1.53 -8.73
N LEU A 197 -0.69 1.83 -9.97
CA LEU A 197 -0.42 3.20 -10.42
C LEU A 197 -1.69 4.07 -10.43
N ASN A 198 -2.82 3.50 -10.84
CA ASN A 198 -4.11 4.19 -10.90
C ASN A 198 -4.88 4.18 -9.58
N GLY A 199 -4.36 3.53 -8.54
CA GLY A 199 -4.91 3.52 -7.19
C GLY A 199 -4.57 4.76 -6.35
N VAL A 200 -3.74 5.65 -6.88
CA VAL A 200 -3.33 6.93 -6.27
C VAL A 200 -3.61 8.10 -7.23
N VAL A 201 -3.45 9.34 -6.75
CA VAL A 201 -3.54 10.52 -7.61
C VAL A 201 -2.40 10.55 -8.64
N PRO A 202 -2.60 11.12 -9.84
CA PRO A 202 -1.56 11.15 -10.88
C PRO A 202 -0.24 11.79 -10.40
N GLU A 203 -0.35 12.85 -9.58
CA GLU A 203 0.77 13.59 -9.00
C GLU A 203 1.31 12.94 -7.70
N PHE A 204 1.09 11.65 -7.46
CA PHE A 204 1.37 11.00 -6.18
C PHE A 204 2.82 11.09 -5.72
N HIS A 205 3.77 11.04 -6.66
CA HIS A 205 5.19 11.18 -6.33
C HIS A 205 5.50 12.56 -5.73
N ASP A 206 4.93 13.62 -6.30
CA ASP A 206 5.14 14.98 -5.83
C ASP A 206 4.45 15.21 -4.47
N VAL A 207 3.22 14.71 -4.33
CA VAL A 207 2.48 14.73 -3.06
C VAL A 207 3.25 13.99 -1.96
N TRP A 208 3.91 12.87 -2.26
CA TRP A 208 4.77 12.16 -1.34
C TRP A 208 6.00 12.98 -0.94
N GLN A 209 6.69 13.60 -1.91
CA GLN A 209 7.83 14.47 -1.63
C GLN A 209 7.44 15.65 -0.75
N ASP A 210 6.31 16.30 -1.03
CA ASP A 210 5.81 17.43 -0.25
C ASP A 210 5.45 17.01 1.18
N GLN A 211 4.89 15.83 1.36
CA GLN A 211 4.67 15.28 2.70
C GLN A 211 6.00 15.06 3.45
N VAL A 212 7.03 14.54 2.78
CA VAL A 212 8.36 14.37 3.39
C VAL A 212 8.95 15.73 3.76
N ARG A 213 8.86 16.75 2.89
CA ARG A 213 9.31 18.13 3.18
C ARG A 213 8.55 18.73 4.36
N THR A 214 7.23 18.62 4.38
CA THR A 214 6.38 19.15 5.47
C THR A 214 6.71 18.52 6.81
N ASN A 215 7.05 17.24 6.84
CA ASN A 215 7.46 16.56 8.05
C ASN A 215 8.85 16.99 8.56
N GLY A 216 9.65 17.69 7.75
CA GLY A 216 10.96 18.22 8.12
C GLY A 216 11.96 17.16 8.59
N LYS A 217 11.89 15.93 8.03
CA LYS A 217 12.75 14.83 8.43
C LYS A 217 14.11 14.85 7.72
N TRP A 218 15.07 14.11 8.25
CA TRP A 218 16.44 14.05 7.74
C TRP A 218 16.53 13.73 6.24
N VAL A 219 15.65 12.90 5.72
CA VAL A 219 15.60 12.52 4.30
C VAL A 219 15.34 13.68 3.36
N VAL A 220 14.77 14.80 3.85
CA VAL A 220 14.47 16.01 3.04
C VAL A 220 15.70 16.53 2.30
N GLN A 221 16.88 16.45 2.90
CA GLN A 221 18.13 16.93 2.29
C GLN A 221 18.53 16.22 1.00
N PHE A 222 17.98 15.02 0.76
CA PHE A 222 18.26 14.21 -0.44
C PHE A 222 17.19 14.40 -1.52
N LEU A 223 16.08 15.09 -1.21
CA LEU A 223 15.06 15.37 -2.21
C LEU A 223 15.55 16.42 -3.22
N PRO A 224 15.11 16.33 -4.50
CA PRO A 224 15.35 17.41 -5.47
C PRO A 224 14.89 18.77 -4.90
N SER A 225 15.57 19.84 -5.28
CA SER A 225 15.11 21.19 -4.91
C SER A 225 13.72 21.46 -5.52
N ALA A 226 12.84 22.14 -4.78
CA ALA A 226 11.49 22.46 -5.25
C ALA A 226 11.47 23.33 -6.55
N ALA A 227 12.60 23.92 -6.93
CA ALA A 227 12.78 24.75 -8.15
C ALA A 227 13.15 23.95 -9.41
N ALA A 228 13.29 22.62 -9.34
CA ALA A 228 13.69 21.79 -10.48
C ALA A 228 12.51 21.00 -11.10
N ALA A 229 11.28 21.33 -10.75
CA ALA A 229 10.05 20.65 -11.18
C ALA A 229 9.19 21.49 -12.14
N GLU A 230 9.81 22.46 -12.88
CA GLU A 230 9.19 23.18 -14.01
C GLU A 230 9.59 22.60 -15.36
#